data_51247202075cf47d874e239a74753433
#
_entry.id   51247202075cf47d874e239a74753433
#
_cell.length_a   1.000
_cell.length_b   1.000
_cell.length_c   1.000
_cell.angle_alpha   90.00
_cell.angle_beta   90.00
_cell.angle_gamma   90.00
#
_symmetry.space_group_name_H-M   'P 1'
#
loop_
_entity.id
_entity.type
_entity.pdbx_description
1 polymer ?
#
loop_
_entity_poly.entity_id
_entity_poly.type
_entity_poly.pdbx_seq_one_letter_code
_entity_poly.pdbx_strand_id
1 'polypeptide(L)'
;VEGSPEVATTLTEDYTFAHSVATLRLFYYGDYYDCGKDLWSLHLMESINPINGDYVMIDIITDGLNEGASKENVEGTYTACSDLDIKPNSFITGVVEGNKYIYSWRFISEEDYIMNGNGRVPMSDGEIKIEFDGNNFVVNLDCVDDANNKFSGKFEGAAIEIYDRSK
;
A
#
# COMPACT_ATOMS: atom_id res chain seq x y z
N VAL A 1 13.35 -6.15 26.12
CA VAL A 1 13.31 -7.54 26.48
C VAL A 1 14.20 -8.31 25.54
N GLU A 2 15.11 -9.01 26.12
CA GLU A 2 16.08 -9.79 25.38
C GLU A 2 15.41 -10.90 24.60
N GLY A 3 15.73 -11.00 23.31
CA GLY A 3 15.17 -12.03 22.46
C GLY A 3 13.83 -11.70 21.82
N SER A 4 13.19 -10.60 22.21
CA SER A 4 11.95 -10.16 21.57
C SER A 4 12.26 -9.23 20.42
N PRO A 5 11.75 -9.52 19.21
CA PRO A 5 11.94 -8.60 18.09
C PRO A 5 11.21 -7.30 18.36
N GLU A 6 11.84 -6.21 18.01
CA GLU A 6 11.17 -4.91 18.01
C GLU A 6 10.14 -4.85 16.90
N VAL A 7 8.95 -4.35 17.22
CA VAL A 7 7.95 -4.11 16.22
C VAL A 7 8.07 -2.68 15.71
N ALA A 8 7.75 -2.49 14.44
CA ALA A 8 7.83 -1.17 13.82
C ALA A 8 6.54 -0.37 13.98
N THR A 9 5.42 -1.05 14.18
CA THR A 9 4.11 -0.39 14.24
C THR A 9 3.98 0.58 15.39
N THR A 10 3.25 1.66 15.15
CA THR A 10 2.85 2.60 16.20
C THR A 10 1.50 2.27 16.81
N LEU A 11 0.79 1.26 16.27
CA LEU A 11 -0.51 0.87 16.81
C LEU A 11 -0.35 0.12 18.12
N THR A 12 -1.22 0.41 19.07
CA THR A 12 -1.33 -0.30 20.34
C THR A 12 -2.63 -1.09 20.43
N GLU A 13 -3.48 -1.00 19.43
CA GLU A 13 -4.76 -1.70 19.36
C GLU A 13 -5.20 -1.75 17.88
N ASP A 14 -6.27 -2.48 17.62
CA ASP A 14 -6.83 -2.57 16.27
C ASP A 14 -7.26 -1.18 15.79
N TYR A 15 -7.08 -0.93 14.49
CA TYR A 15 -7.38 0.36 13.89
C TYR A 15 -8.24 0.16 12.64
N THR A 16 -9.37 0.86 12.60
CA THR A 16 -10.29 0.82 11.46
C THR A 16 -10.53 2.23 10.96
N PHE A 17 -10.57 2.39 9.63
CA PHE A 17 -10.78 3.71 9.02
C PHE A 17 -11.71 3.61 7.81
N ALA A 18 -12.27 4.76 7.42
CA ALA A 18 -13.03 4.87 6.18
C ALA A 18 -12.87 6.29 5.64
N HIS A 19 -12.39 6.39 4.42
CA HIS A 19 -12.20 7.66 3.73
C HIS A 19 -13.03 7.66 2.46
N SER A 20 -14.02 8.55 2.38
CA SER A 20 -14.98 8.58 1.27
C SER A 20 -14.65 9.61 0.21
N VAL A 21 -13.67 10.47 0.45
CA VAL A 21 -13.18 11.44 -0.53
C VAL A 21 -11.66 11.31 -0.60
N ALA A 22 -11.21 10.27 -1.26
CA ALA A 22 -9.80 9.93 -1.30
C ALA A 22 -9.22 10.14 -2.70
N THR A 23 -7.89 10.23 -2.76
CA THR A 23 -7.12 10.23 -4.00
C THR A 23 -6.33 8.92 -4.08
N LEU A 24 -6.34 8.32 -5.26
CA LEU A 24 -5.52 7.14 -5.57
C LEU A 24 -4.47 7.56 -6.60
N ARG A 25 -3.21 7.43 -6.25
CA ARG A 25 -2.09 7.61 -7.17
C ARG A 25 -1.49 6.27 -7.49
N LEU A 26 -1.40 5.98 -8.78
CA LEU A 26 -0.85 4.72 -9.29
C LEU A 26 0.49 5.00 -9.96
N PHE A 27 1.54 4.38 -9.46
CA PHE A 27 2.87 4.48 -10.06
C PHE A 27 3.21 3.13 -10.69
N TYR A 28 3.38 3.13 -12.00
CA TYR A 28 3.67 1.92 -12.78
C TYR A 28 5.17 1.82 -13.02
N TYR A 29 5.78 0.73 -12.57
CA TYR A 29 7.21 0.51 -12.71
C TYR A 29 7.58 -0.59 -13.71
N GLY A 30 6.59 -1.29 -14.28
CA GLY A 30 6.84 -2.40 -15.19
C GLY A 30 7.52 -3.56 -14.47
N ASP A 31 8.31 -4.33 -15.20
CA ASP A 31 9.01 -5.50 -14.64
C ASP A 31 10.26 -5.05 -13.87
N TYR A 32 10.04 -4.34 -12.78
CA TYR A 32 11.09 -3.73 -11.97
C TYR A 32 12.06 -4.77 -11.38
N TYR A 33 11.54 -5.93 -11.00
CA TYR A 33 12.33 -6.99 -10.36
C TYR A 33 12.84 -8.04 -11.35
N ASP A 34 12.61 -7.84 -12.64
CA ASP A 34 13.02 -8.77 -13.70
C ASP A 34 12.51 -10.19 -13.41
N CYS A 35 11.22 -10.29 -13.08
CA CYS A 35 10.59 -11.55 -12.73
C CYS A 35 9.40 -11.91 -13.63
N GLY A 36 9.18 -11.13 -14.69
CA GLY A 36 8.07 -11.37 -15.62
C GLY A 36 6.72 -10.87 -15.13
N LYS A 37 6.72 -10.01 -14.10
CA LYS A 37 5.51 -9.44 -13.51
C LYS A 37 5.71 -7.97 -13.27
N ASP A 38 4.63 -7.19 -13.35
CA ASP A 38 4.69 -5.74 -13.15
C ASP A 38 4.60 -5.36 -11.69
N LEU A 39 5.41 -4.37 -11.33
CA LEU A 39 5.35 -3.71 -10.03
C LEU A 39 4.56 -2.40 -10.17
N TRP A 40 3.65 -2.19 -9.24
CA TRP A 40 2.95 -0.93 -9.07
C TRP A 40 3.10 -0.46 -7.63
N SER A 41 3.18 0.85 -7.46
CA SER A 41 3.08 1.45 -6.12
C SER A 41 1.81 2.28 -6.07
N LEU A 42 0.98 2.03 -5.07
CA LEU A 42 -0.28 2.75 -4.86
C LEU A 42 -0.11 3.69 -3.69
N HIS A 43 -0.55 4.93 -3.86
CA HIS A 43 -0.59 5.89 -2.78
C HIS A 43 -2.04 6.32 -2.57
N LEU A 44 -2.53 6.14 -1.36
CA LEU A 44 -3.90 6.45 -0.96
C LEU A 44 -3.88 7.49 0.13
N MET A 45 -4.65 8.55 -0.05
CA MET A 45 -4.73 9.64 0.92
C MET A 45 -6.08 10.30 0.87
N GLU A 46 -6.46 10.95 1.93
CA GLU A 46 -7.68 11.75 1.93
C GLU A 46 -7.43 13.05 1.18
N SER A 47 -8.32 13.38 0.23
CA SER A 47 -8.17 14.57 -0.61
C SER A 47 -8.45 15.87 0.13
N ILE A 48 -9.31 15.82 1.13
CA ILE A 48 -9.73 17.04 1.84
C ILE A 48 -8.67 17.50 2.84
N ASN A 49 -8.05 16.57 3.53
CA ASN A 49 -7.08 16.89 4.57
C ASN A 49 -5.94 15.86 4.60
N PRO A 50 -5.10 15.83 3.55
CA PRO A 50 -4.09 14.79 3.42
C PRO A 50 -3.01 14.83 4.49
N ILE A 51 -2.74 15.99 5.09
CA ILE A 51 -1.65 16.13 6.06
C ILE A 51 -1.95 15.43 7.38
N ASN A 52 -3.22 15.46 7.82
CA ASN A 52 -3.61 14.90 9.11
C ASN A 52 -4.34 13.57 8.99
N GLY A 53 -4.47 13.04 7.79
CA GLY A 53 -5.17 11.80 7.53
C GLY A 53 -4.24 10.61 7.35
N ASP A 54 -4.82 9.47 7.10
CA ASP A 54 -4.06 8.28 6.76
C ASP A 54 -3.44 8.43 5.37
N TYR A 55 -2.17 8.12 5.26
CA TYR A 55 -1.45 8.05 4.01
C TYR A 55 -0.92 6.63 3.86
N VAL A 56 -1.44 5.90 2.89
CA VAL A 56 -1.11 4.49 2.70
C VAL A 56 -0.34 4.31 1.41
N MET A 57 0.79 3.63 1.50
CA MET A 57 1.60 3.24 0.34
C MET A 57 1.59 1.72 0.26
N ILE A 58 1.30 1.19 -0.93
CA ILE A 58 1.21 -0.24 -1.13
C ILE A 58 1.96 -0.59 -2.41
N ASP A 59 2.91 -1.50 -2.32
CA ASP A 59 3.57 -2.05 -3.49
C ASP A 59 2.90 -3.37 -3.85
N ILE A 60 2.32 -3.43 -5.05
CA ILE A 60 1.62 -4.62 -5.52
C ILE A 60 2.31 -5.20 -6.75
N ILE A 61 2.15 -6.51 -6.92
CA ILE A 61 2.64 -7.25 -8.07
C ILE A 61 1.42 -7.78 -8.82
N THR A 62 1.26 -7.34 -10.06
CA THR A 62 0.19 -7.84 -10.91
C THR A 62 0.65 -9.06 -11.70
N ASP A 63 -0.30 -9.82 -12.24
CA ASP A 63 0.03 -11.04 -12.98
C ASP A 63 0.44 -10.70 -14.41
N GLY A 64 1.67 -11.10 -14.77
CA GLY A 64 2.19 -10.87 -16.11
C GLY A 64 2.66 -9.44 -16.35
N LEU A 65 2.85 -9.13 -17.63
CA LEU A 65 3.32 -7.82 -18.09
C LEU A 65 2.20 -7.12 -18.86
N ASN A 66 2.05 -5.83 -18.61
CA ASN A 66 1.06 -5.00 -19.29
C ASN A 66 1.75 -4.11 -20.33
N GLU A 67 1.04 -3.72 -21.37
CA GLU A 67 1.58 -2.88 -22.45
C GLU A 67 1.65 -1.41 -22.09
N GLY A 68 1.13 -1.04 -20.96
CA GLY A 68 1.14 0.34 -20.50
C GLY A 68 0.43 0.48 -19.18
N ALA A 69 0.39 1.71 -18.68
CA ALA A 69 -0.21 2.00 -17.39
C ALA A 69 -1.69 2.32 -17.55
N SER A 70 -2.55 1.45 -17.03
CA SER A 70 -3.99 1.63 -17.01
C SER A 70 -4.52 1.22 -15.65
N LYS A 71 -5.54 1.94 -15.15
CA LYS A 71 -6.12 1.62 -13.85
C LYS A 71 -6.70 0.22 -13.80
N GLU A 72 -7.24 -0.28 -14.92
CA GLU A 72 -7.80 -1.62 -15.00
C GLU A 72 -6.77 -2.72 -14.72
N ASN A 73 -5.50 -2.42 -14.92
CA ASN A 73 -4.43 -3.39 -14.67
C ASN A 73 -4.30 -3.75 -13.20
N VAL A 74 -4.72 -2.88 -12.30
CA VAL A 74 -4.56 -3.09 -10.86
C VAL A 74 -5.84 -3.56 -10.17
N GLU A 75 -6.94 -3.68 -10.90
CA GLU A 75 -8.18 -4.20 -10.32
C GLU A 75 -8.02 -5.66 -9.93
N GLY A 76 -8.40 -6.01 -8.70
CA GLY A 76 -8.27 -7.38 -8.22
C GLY A 76 -8.05 -7.47 -6.72
N THR A 77 -7.72 -8.68 -6.29
CA THR A 77 -7.46 -9.01 -4.88
C THR A 77 -6.01 -9.43 -4.73
N TYR A 78 -5.36 -8.89 -3.71
CA TYR A 78 -3.92 -9.08 -3.47
C TYR A 78 -3.71 -9.62 -2.07
N THR A 79 -2.89 -10.67 -1.95
CA THR A 79 -2.50 -11.23 -0.66
C THR A 79 -1.03 -10.93 -0.40
N ALA A 80 -0.61 -11.07 0.85
CA ALA A 80 0.74 -10.69 1.25
C ALA A 80 1.82 -11.59 0.64
N CYS A 81 2.93 -11.01 0.23
CA CYS A 81 4.13 -11.76 -0.11
C CYS A 81 5.35 -11.07 0.49
N SER A 82 6.44 -11.83 0.60
CA SER A 82 7.73 -11.32 1.06
C SER A 82 8.51 -10.76 -0.11
N ASP A 83 9.39 -9.79 0.15
CA ASP A 83 10.33 -9.28 -0.84
C ASP A 83 11.35 -10.35 -1.29
N LEU A 84 11.45 -11.43 -0.54
CA LEU A 84 12.31 -12.57 -0.88
C LEU A 84 11.59 -13.62 -1.73
N ASP A 85 10.27 -13.50 -1.88
CA ASP A 85 9.46 -14.48 -2.62
C ASP A 85 8.30 -13.73 -3.30
N ILE A 86 8.61 -12.98 -4.33
CA ILE A 86 7.66 -12.15 -5.07
C ILE A 86 6.68 -13.03 -5.84
N LYS A 87 5.39 -12.80 -5.64
CA LYS A 87 4.31 -13.58 -6.26
C LYS A 87 3.33 -12.67 -6.99
N PRO A 88 2.68 -13.16 -8.05
CA PRO A 88 1.64 -12.39 -8.71
C PRO A 88 0.42 -12.22 -7.79
N ASN A 89 -0.35 -11.18 -8.03
CA ASN A 89 -1.55 -10.85 -7.26
C ASN A 89 -1.27 -10.76 -5.76
N SER A 90 -0.16 -10.10 -5.43
CA SER A 90 0.30 -9.94 -4.05
C SER A 90 0.72 -8.51 -3.78
N PHE A 91 0.70 -8.14 -2.50
CA PHE A 91 1.36 -6.92 -2.04
C PHE A 91 2.60 -7.31 -1.23
N ILE A 92 3.66 -6.51 -1.38
CA ILE A 92 4.91 -6.78 -0.68
C ILE A 92 4.80 -6.19 0.72
N THR A 93 5.00 -7.03 1.74
CA THR A 93 4.85 -6.62 3.13
C THR A 93 5.86 -5.54 3.51
N GLY A 94 5.46 -4.64 4.40
CA GLY A 94 6.31 -3.55 4.85
C GLY A 94 7.50 -4.04 5.66
N VAL A 95 8.68 -3.53 5.33
CA VAL A 95 9.91 -3.85 6.06
C VAL A 95 10.69 -2.59 6.40
N VAL A 96 11.51 -2.67 7.41
CA VAL A 96 12.46 -1.62 7.77
C VAL A 96 13.84 -2.03 7.28
N GLU A 97 14.47 -1.16 6.50
CA GLU A 97 15.80 -1.41 5.98
C GLU A 97 16.66 -0.19 6.26
N GLY A 98 17.55 -0.30 7.23
CA GLY A 98 18.29 0.83 7.74
C GLY A 98 17.32 1.83 8.37
N ASN A 99 17.31 3.06 7.86
CA ASN A 99 16.40 4.10 8.32
C ASN A 99 15.19 4.28 7.40
N LYS A 100 14.97 3.32 6.51
CA LYS A 100 13.90 3.43 5.51
C LYS A 100 12.78 2.47 5.77
N TYR A 101 11.56 2.91 5.47
CA TYR A 101 10.35 2.10 5.53
C TYR A 101 9.96 1.83 4.09
N ILE A 102 10.11 0.58 3.65
CA ILE A 102 9.91 0.23 2.24
C ILE A 102 8.76 -0.75 2.07
N TYR A 103 8.19 -0.76 0.88
CA TYR A 103 7.04 -1.53 0.43
C TYR A 103 5.73 -0.99 1.01
N SER A 104 5.00 -1.77 1.81
CA SER A 104 3.61 -1.43 2.13
C SER A 104 3.47 -0.91 3.56
N TRP A 105 3.12 0.35 3.69
CA TRP A 105 3.05 1.06 4.97
C TRP A 105 1.91 2.05 5.02
N ARG A 106 1.43 2.33 6.23
CA ARG A 106 0.59 3.48 6.52
C ARG A 106 1.38 4.50 7.31
N PHE A 107 1.20 5.77 6.98
CA PHE A 107 1.75 6.90 7.74
C PHE A 107 0.62 7.90 8.02
N ILE A 108 0.82 8.81 8.98
CA ILE A 108 -0.18 9.83 9.27
C ILE A 108 -0.02 11.04 8.36
N SER A 109 1.20 11.44 8.07
CA SER A 109 1.45 12.65 7.30
C SER A 109 2.23 12.34 6.05
N GLU A 110 1.74 12.82 4.90
CA GLU A 110 2.43 12.70 3.64
C GLU A 110 3.81 13.36 3.67
N GLU A 111 3.93 14.48 4.38
CA GLU A 111 5.18 15.23 4.44
C GLU A 111 6.28 14.50 5.21
N ASP A 112 5.89 13.72 6.19
CA ASP A 112 6.83 13.09 7.12
C ASP A 112 7.06 11.60 6.88
N TYR A 113 6.31 11.00 5.98
CA TYR A 113 6.30 9.53 5.90
C TYR A 113 7.67 8.92 5.60
N ILE A 114 8.49 9.60 4.80
CA ILE A 114 9.81 9.08 4.42
C ILE A 114 10.84 9.32 5.52
N MET A 115 10.81 10.50 6.13
CA MET A 115 11.86 10.96 7.05
C MET A 115 11.64 10.48 8.47
N ASN A 116 10.43 10.58 8.96
CA ASN A 116 10.12 10.39 10.39
C ASN A 116 9.32 9.13 10.68
N GLY A 117 8.65 8.56 9.70
CA GLY A 117 7.79 7.39 9.92
C GLY A 117 6.65 7.68 10.89
N ASN A 118 6.12 8.89 10.87
CA ASN A 118 5.08 9.31 11.80
C ASN A 118 3.80 8.50 11.59
N GLY A 119 3.31 7.85 12.66
CA GLY A 119 2.12 7.00 12.60
C GLY A 119 2.32 5.74 11.78
N ARG A 120 3.54 5.28 11.62
CA ARG A 120 3.87 4.15 10.76
C ARG A 120 3.20 2.85 11.21
N VAL A 121 2.66 2.14 10.23
CA VAL A 121 2.06 0.82 10.42
C VAL A 121 2.44 -0.04 9.22
N PRO A 122 3.27 -1.07 9.39
CA PRO A 122 3.57 -1.96 8.28
C PRO A 122 2.39 -2.89 8.00
N MET A 123 2.09 -3.12 6.73
CA MET A 123 1.13 -4.16 6.36
C MET A 123 1.91 -5.45 6.25
N SER A 124 1.76 -6.31 7.26
CA SER A 124 2.59 -7.51 7.42
C SER A 124 1.90 -8.78 6.94
N ASP A 125 0.57 -8.76 6.83
CA ASP A 125 -0.22 -9.86 6.30
C ASP A 125 -1.61 -9.33 5.96
N GLY A 126 -2.40 -10.12 5.27
CA GLY A 126 -3.79 -9.78 4.99
C GLY A 126 -4.13 -9.77 3.51
N GLU A 127 -5.16 -9.00 3.19
CA GLU A 127 -5.72 -8.94 1.85
C GLU A 127 -6.10 -7.51 1.49
N ILE A 128 -5.85 -7.14 0.24
CA ILE A 128 -6.19 -5.82 -0.30
C ILE A 128 -7.03 -6.06 -1.55
N LYS A 129 -8.18 -5.39 -1.65
CA LYS A 129 -9.07 -5.51 -2.79
C LYS A 129 -9.23 -4.16 -3.45
N ILE A 130 -8.98 -4.10 -4.75
CA ILE A 130 -9.07 -2.88 -5.56
C ILE A 130 -10.16 -3.07 -6.58
N GLU A 131 -11.15 -2.17 -6.58
CA GLU A 131 -12.27 -2.19 -7.51
C GLU A 131 -12.50 -0.81 -8.12
N PHE A 132 -12.97 -0.79 -9.35
CA PHE A 132 -13.35 0.44 -10.04
C PHE A 132 -14.80 0.33 -10.49
N ASP A 133 -15.55 1.43 -10.31
CA ASP A 133 -16.92 1.56 -10.79
C ASP A 133 -16.99 2.87 -11.57
N GLY A 134 -16.84 2.76 -12.89
CA GLY A 134 -16.73 3.95 -13.73
C GLY A 134 -15.49 4.76 -13.38
N ASN A 135 -15.69 6.01 -12.95
CA ASN A 135 -14.59 6.89 -12.56
C ASN A 135 -14.25 6.80 -11.08
N ASN A 136 -14.96 5.97 -10.32
CA ASN A 136 -14.73 5.83 -8.90
C ASN A 136 -13.88 4.61 -8.61
N PHE A 137 -13.09 4.70 -7.52
CA PHE A 137 -12.35 3.56 -7.03
C PHE A 137 -12.80 3.21 -5.61
N VAL A 138 -12.65 1.94 -5.24
CA VAL A 138 -12.79 1.46 -3.88
C VAL A 138 -11.61 0.55 -3.59
N VAL A 139 -10.85 0.86 -2.56
CA VAL A 139 -9.75 0.02 -2.08
C VAL A 139 -10.06 -0.39 -0.65
N ASN A 140 -10.24 -1.69 -0.44
CA ASN A 140 -10.47 -2.26 0.88
C ASN A 140 -9.20 -2.90 1.39
N LEU A 141 -8.83 -2.57 2.63
CA LEU A 141 -7.70 -3.18 3.32
C LEU A 141 -8.21 -4.02 4.48
N ASP A 142 -7.72 -5.24 4.57
CA ASP A 142 -8.02 -6.14 5.69
C ASP A 142 -6.70 -6.79 6.07
N CYS A 143 -5.89 -6.04 6.81
CA CYS A 143 -4.50 -6.38 7.07
C CYS A 143 -4.20 -6.47 8.56
N VAL A 144 -3.04 -6.99 8.88
CA VAL A 144 -2.48 -6.94 10.22
C VAL A 144 -1.09 -6.34 10.16
N ASP A 145 -0.67 -5.71 11.25
CA ASP A 145 0.65 -5.15 11.38
C ASP A 145 1.63 -6.18 11.99
N ASP A 146 2.84 -5.74 12.31
CA ASP A 146 3.87 -6.62 12.87
C ASP A 146 3.73 -6.87 14.37
N ALA A 147 2.71 -6.30 15.01
CA ALA A 147 2.32 -6.60 16.38
C ALA A 147 0.97 -7.34 16.44
N ASN A 148 0.49 -7.80 15.28
CA ASN A 148 -0.76 -8.55 15.13
C ASN A 148 -2.01 -7.74 15.44
N ASN A 149 -1.95 -6.42 15.36
CA ASN A 149 -3.13 -5.56 15.41
C ASN A 149 -3.81 -5.58 14.05
N LYS A 150 -5.13 -5.57 14.03
CA LYS A 150 -5.88 -5.42 12.78
C LYS A 150 -5.78 -3.99 12.29
N PHE A 151 -5.44 -3.84 11.02
CA PHE A 151 -5.40 -2.58 10.32
C PHE A 151 -6.30 -2.71 9.11
N SER A 152 -7.53 -2.21 9.21
CA SER A 152 -8.53 -2.42 8.18
C SER A 152 -9.32 -1.16 7.91
N GLY A 153 -9.77 -1.05 6.66
CA GLY A 153 -10.56 0.09 6.27
C GLY A 153 -10.75 0.21 4.78
N LYS A 154 -11.27 1.36 4.39
CA LYS A 154 -11.65 1.61 3.02
C LYS A 154 -11.27 3.03 2.60
N PHE A 155 -10.68 3.13 1.42
CA PHE A 155 -10.51 4.38 0.69
C PHE A 155 -11.42 4.33 -0.52
N GLU A 156 -12.22 5.37 -0.74
CA GLU A 156 -13.00 5.50 -1.97
C GLU A 156 -13.03 6.94 -2.44
N GLY A 157 -13.17 7.12 -3.74
CA GLY A 157 -13.20 8.44 -4.34
C GLY A 157 -13.15 8.37 -5.86
N ALA A 158 -13.08 9.55 -6.48
CA ALA A 158 -13.05 9.71 -7.92
C ALA A 158 -11.74 10.31 -8.44
N ALA A 159 -10.83 10.69 -7.55
CA ALA A 159 -9.55 11.29 -7.94
C ALA A 159 -8.52 10.19 -8.15
N ILE A 160 -8.21 9.90 -9.42
CA ILE A 160 -7.25 8.87 -9.79
C ILE A 160 -6.17 9.51 -10.65
N GLU A 161 -4.90 9.33 -10.27
CA GLU A 161 -3.75 9.83 -11.00
C GLU A 161 -2.83 8.65 -11.34
N ILE A 162 -2.35 8.61 -12.59
CA ILE A 162 -1.51 7.52 -13.06
C ILE A 162 -0.19 8.09 -13.56
N TYR A 163 0.91 7.52 -13.08
CA TYR A 163 2.26 7.91 -13.46
C TYR A 163 3.01 6.69 -13.97
N ASP A 164 3.56 6.79 -15.17
CA ASP A 164 4.36 5.73 -15.76
C ASP A 164 5.83 5.97 -15.44
N ARG A 165 6.40 5.11 -14.62
CA ARG A 165 7.80 5.14 -14.20
C ARG A 165 8.59 3.96 -14.73
N SER A 166 8.06 3.29 -15.77
CA SER A 166 8.68 2.06 -16.30
C SER A 166 9.95 2.29 -17.09
N LYS A 167 10.34 3.54 -17.26
CA LYS A 167 11.56 3.87 -18.03
C LYS A 167 12.52 4.69 -17.20
#